data_90243c8fb30da7334e0125919eed7c44
#
_entry.id   90243c8fb30da7334e0125919eed7c44
#
_cell.length_a   1.000
_cell.length_b   1.000
_cell.length_c   1.000
_cell.angle_alpha   90.00
_cell.angle_beta   90.00
_cell.angle_gamma   90.00
#
_symmetry.space_group_name_H-M   'P 1'
#
loop_
_entity.id
_entity.type
_entity.pdbx_description
1 polymer ?
#
loop_
_entity_poly.entity_id
_entity_poly.type
_entity_poly.pdbx_seq_one_letter_code
_entity_poly.pdbx_strand_id
1 'polypeptide(L)'
;MKTKAKMAAKCLSSLVKMAMGDKIRNRQMVDITADMLWNIARHYRHKETLLNSQYYNVHAIVPHLNQWFTVYAINTELRAAHFLAQACVETANFSSFTEVPRDGGREYDAGTRIGRNLGNTEVGDGPKFIGRGLLHLTGRDNYTNFGSEFDKDYITDPTMVARNPYVAVKAARYYWDLRHVNTAADRDDINKVTLLVNGGYNGLEERKMALIRAKRELGII
;
A
#
# COMPACT_ATOMS: atom_id res chain seq x y z
N MET A 1 -16.92 44.28 -9.45
CA MET A 1 -17.27 42.98 -10.05
C MET A 1 -16.36 41.81 -9.60
N LYS A 2 -15.04 42.01 -9.40
CA LYS A 2 -14.10 40.92 -9.00
C LYS A 2 -14.33 40.30 -7.57
N THR A 3 -14.94 41.06 -6.64
CA THR A 3 -15.19 40.62 -5.27
C THR A 3 -16.38 39.65 -5.14
N LYS A 4 -17.44 39.85 -5.94
CA LYS A 4 -18.62 38.95 -5.95
C LYS A 4 -18.30 37.59 -6.54
N ALA A 5 -17.44 37.54 -7.57
CA ALA A 5 -17.02 36.28 -8.21
C ALA A 5 -16.13 35.44 -7.25
N LYS A 6 -15.25 36.06 -6.49
CA LYS A 6 -14.44 35.37 -5.46
C LYS A 6 -15.27 34.81 -4.29
N MET A 7 -16.32 35.54 -3.89
CA MET A 7 -17.23 35.10 -2.83
C MET A 7 -18.09 33.92 -3.30
N ALA A 8 -18.60 33.96 -4.53
CA ALA A 8 -19.36 32.86 -5.12
C ALA A 8 -18.51 31.58 -5.29
N ALA A 9 -17.26 31.71 -5.74
CA ALA A 9 -16.34 30.58 -5.85
C ALA A 9 -16.01 29.94 -4.50
N LYS A 10 -15.87 30.76 -3.43
CA LYS A 10 -15.61 30.28 -2.07
C LYS A 10 -16.84 29.58 -1.48
N CYS A 11 -18.05 30.09 -1.76
CA CYS A 11 -19.30 29.47 -1.33
C CYS A 11 -19.58 28.16 -2.06
N LEU A 12 -19.28 28.08 -3.38
CA LEU A 12 -19.38 26.84 -4.15
C LEU A 12 -18.41 25.77 -3.63
N SER A 13 -17.18 26.13 -3.30
CA SER A 13 -16.19 25.20 -2.76
C SER A 13 -16.57 24.68 -1.36
N SER A 14 -17.22 25.48 -0.53
CA SER A 14 -17.70 25.04 0.79
C SER A 14 -18.96 24.16 0.68
N LEU A 15 -19.87 24.46 -0.24
CA LEU A 15 -21.06 23.63 -0.51
C LEU A 15 -20.67 22.27 -1.13
N VAL A 16 -19.68 22.24 -2.04
CA VAL A 16 -19.13 20.99 -2.59
C VAL A 16 -18.43 20.17 -1.48
N LYS A 17 -17.69 20.82 -0.57
CA LYS A 17 -17.07 20.14 0.57
C LYS A 17 -18.12 19.62 1.58
N MET A 18 -19.21 20.35 1.82
CA MET A 18 -20.30 19.88 2.66
C MET A 18 -21.06 18.71 2.01
N ALA A 19 -21.41 18.83 0.73
CA ALA A 19 -22.08 17.74 -0.01
C ALA A 19 -21.20 16.49 -0.18
N MET A 20 -19.87 16.65 -0.31
CA MET A 20 -18.92 15.55 -0.27
C MET A 20 -18.78 14.97 1.15
N GLY A 21 -18.82 15.80 2.20
CA GLY A 21 -18.80 15.37 3.59
C GLY A 21 -20.04 14.52 3.96
N ASP A 22 -21.22 14.90 3.51
CA ASP A 22 -22.45 14.15 3.76
C ASP A 22 -22.54 12.86 2.94
N LYS A 23 -22.03 12.83 1.71
CA LYS A 23 -21.90 11.59 0.92
C LYS A 23 -20.84 10.63 1.48
N ILE A 24 -19.78 11.16 2.12
CA ILE A 24 -18.77 10.35 2.78
C ILE A 24 -19.30 9.77 4.10
N ARG A 25 -20.13 10.51 4.86
CA ARG A 25 -20.73 10.02 6.11
C ARG A 25 -21.73 8.87 5.95
N ASN A 26 -22.34 8.71 4.79
CA ASN A 26 -23.31 7.65 4.52
C ASN A 26 -22.72 6.42 3.78
N ARG A 27 -21.41 6.39 3.49
CA ARG A 27 -20.75 5.15 3.08
C ARG A 27 -20.29 4.43 4.34
N GLN A 28 -20.78 3.21 4.51
CA GLN A 28 -20.25 2.29 5.52
C GLN A 28 -18.73 2.19 5.29
N MET A 29 -17.95 2.76 6.21
CA MET A 29 -16.50 2.76 6.11
C MET A 29 -16.01 1.37 6.50
N VAL A 30 -15.11 0.81 5.70
CA VAL A 30 -14.40 -0.42 6.08
C VAL A 30 -13.52 -0.08 7.27
N ASP A 31 -13.83 -0.64 8.43
CA ASP A 31 -13.07 -0.43 9.67
C ASP A 31 -12.15 -1.64 9.90
N ILE A 32 -10.85 -1.42 9.75
CA ILE A 32 -9.82 -2.43 9.91
C ILE A 32 -9.33 -2.43 11.35
N THR A 33 -9.26 -3.62 11.97
CA THR A 33 -8.71 -3.80 13.31
C THR A 33 -7.38 -4.56 13.28
N ALA A 34 -6.60 -4.46 14.35
CA ALA A 34 -5.37 -5.22 14.50
C ALA A 34 -5.63 -6.73 14.55
N ASP A 35 -6.74 -7.13 15.16
CA ASP A 35 -7.15 -8.55 15.23
C ASP A 35 -7.46 -9.10 13.83
N MET A 36 -8.14 -8.33 12.96
CA MET A 36 -8.36 -8.73 11.57
C MET A 36 -7.03 -8.97 10.86
N LEU A 37 -6.06 -8.04 10.94
CA LEU A 37 -4.75 -8.22 10.32
C LEU A 37 -4.01 -9.42 10.91
N TRP A 38 -4.11 -9.60 12.23
CA TRP A 38 -3.53 -10.75 12.92
C TRP A 38 -4.12 -12.06 12.38
N ASN A 39 -5.43 -12.16 12.24
CA ASN A 39 -6.12 -13.35 11.73
C ASN A 39 -5.86 -13.62 10.24
N ILE A 40 -5.59 -12.58 9.44
CA ILE A 40 -5.18 -12.72 8.03
C ILE A 40 -3.77 -13.29 7.93
N ALA A 41 -2.87 -12.94 8.84
CA ALA A 41 -1.47 -13.38 8.83
C ALA A 41 -1.30 -14.85 9.22
N ARG A 42 -0.19 -15.46 8.77
CA ARG A 42 0.35 -16.68 9.37
C ARG A 42 1.36 -16.29 10.43
N HIS A 43 1.28 -16.91 11.62
CA HIS A 43 2.12 -16.52 12.74
C HIS A 43 3.43 -17.32 12.80
N TYR A 44 4.54 -16.63 13.05
CA TYR A 44 5.87 -17.21 13.22
C TYR A 44 6.09 -17.70 14.67
N ARG A 45 5.24 -18.63 15.17
CA ARG A 45 5.20 -19.07 16.57
C ARG A 45 6.54 -19.60 17.12
N HIS A 46 7.42 -20.09 16.25
CA HIS A 46 8.75 -20.61 16.63
C HIS A 46 9.88 -19.59 16.39
N LYS A 47 9.57 -18.35 16.05
CA LYS A 47 10.52 -17.26 15.77
C LYS A 47 10.04 -16.00 16.49
N GLU A 48 10.34 -15.90 17.77
CA GLU A 48 9.83 -14.84 18.66
C GLU A 48 10.05 -13.43 18.11
N THR A 49 11.25 -13.14 17.58
CA THR A 49 11.56 -11.82 17.00
C THR A 49 10.60 -11.47 15.86
N LEU A 50 10.30 -12.42 14.96
CA LEU A 50 9.36 -12.18 13.86
C LEU A 50 7.92 -12.07 14.36
N LEU A 51 7.55 -12.86 15.35
CA LEU A 51 6.22 -12.81 15.96
C LEU A 51 5.98 -11.44 16.62
N ASN A 52 6.96 -10.94 17.36
CA ASN A 52 6.92 -9.62 17.98
C ASN A 52 6.85 -8.50 16.94
N SER A 53 7.62 -8.63 15.84
CA SER A 53 7.54 -7.69 14.70
C SER A 53 6.17 -7.69 14.05
N GLN A 54 5.57 -8.87 13.82
CA GLN A 54 4.20 -8.98 13.31
C GLN A 54 3.21 -8.27 14.21
N TYR A 55 3.24 -8.55 15.52
CA TYR A 55 2.35 -7.94 16.50
C TYR A 55 2.46 -6.42 16.49
N TYR A 56 3.68 -5.90 16.58
CA TYR A 56 3.93 -4.45 16.53
C TYR A 56 3.43 -3.83 15.23
N ASN A 57 3.78 -4.42 14.10
CA ASN A 57 3.47 -3.87 12.78
C ASN A 57 1.97 -3.81 12.50
N VAL A 58 1.19 -4.86 12.83
CA VAL A 58 -0.26 -4.84 12.61
C VAL A 58 -0.93 -3.74 13.42
N HIS A 59 -0.52 -3.50 14.67
CA HIS A 59 -1.06 -2.41 15.48
C HIS A 59 -0.63 -1.04 14.95
N ALA A 60 0.60 -0.90 14.48
CA ALA A 60 1.15 0.37 14.01
C ALA A 60 0.51 0.85 12.70
N ILE A 61 0.12 -0.06 11.79
CA ILE A 61 -0.44 0.33 10.47
C ILE A 61 -1.96 0.56 10.49
N VAL A 62 -2.71 -0.02 11.41
CA VAL A 62 -4.18 0.03 11.46
C VAL A 62 -4.75 1.46 11.42
N PRO A 63 -4.30 2.42 12.24
CA PRO A 63 -4.83 3.79 12.19
C PRO A 63 -4.64 4.43 10.81
N HIS A 64 -3.55 4.08 10.13
CA HIS A 64 -3.21 4.63 8.83
C HIS A 64 -3.96 3.94 7.69
N LEU A 65 -4.24 2.63 7.80
CA LEU A 65 -5.13 1.93 6.87
C LEU A 65 -6.53 2.55 6.90
N ASN A 66 -7.11 2.74 8.07
CA ASN A 66 -8.45 3.33 8.23
C ASN A 66 -8.51 4.77 7.71
N GLN A 67 -7.45 5.57 7.95
CA GLN A 67 -7.35 6.90 7.39
C GLN A 67 -7.34 6.89 5.85
N TRP A 68 -6.52 6.03 5.23
CA TRP A 68 -6.32 6.03 3.79
C TRP A 68 -7.40 5.29 3.02
N PHE A 69 -8.01 4.25 3.58
CA PHE A 69 -9.12 3.54 2.95
C PHE A 69 -10.36 4.44 2.81
N THR A 70 -10.58 5.33 3.77
CA THR A 70 -11.71 6.27 3.76
C THR A 70 -11.56 7.34 2.68
N VAL A 71 -10.35 7.88 2.50
CA VAL A 71 -10.09 9.04 1.63
C VAL A 71 -9.92 8.62 0.17
N TYR A 72 -9.45 7.40 -0.08
CA TYR A 72 -9.05 6.94 -1.41
C TYR A 72 -9.64 5.57 -1.71
N ALA A 73 -10.49 5.49 -2.62
CA ALA A 73 -11.07 4.37 -3.38
C ALA A 73 -10.87 2.89 -2.93
N ILE A 74 -10.14 2.55 -1.83
CA ILE A 74 -10.12 1.23 -1.20
C ILE A 74 -11.21 1.23 -0.12
N ASN A 75 -12.44 1.44 -0.54
CA ASN A 75 -13.58 1.78 0.32
C ASN A 75 -14.71 0.75 0.30
N THR A 76 -14.43 -0.44 -0.21
CA THR A 76 -15.33 -1.60 -0.11
C THR A 76 -14.59 -2.74 0.57
N GLU A 77 -15.33 -3.61 1.24
CA GLU A 77 -14.78 -4.80 1.90
C GLU A 77 -13.97 -5.66 0.92
N LEU A 78 -14.46 -5.80 -0.32
CA LEU A 78 -13.78 -6.60 -1.34
C LEU A 78 -12.43 -6.00 -1.77
N ARG A 79 -12.37 -4.67 -2.01
CA ARG A 79 -11.11 -3.98 -2.30
C ARG A 79 -10.14 -4.05 -1.14
N ALA A 80 -10.63 -3.86 0.09
CA ALA A 80 -9.84 -4.00 1.31
C ALA A 80 -9.30 -5.43 1.47
N ALA A 81 -10.13 -6.46 1.24
CA ALA A 81 -9.72 -7.85 1.30
C ALA A 81 -8.56 -8.15 0.32
N HIS A 82 -8.68 -7.69 -0.93
CA HIS A 82 -7.62 -7.85 -1.92
C HIS A 82 -6.35 -7.09 -1.54
N PHE A 83 -6.46 -5.84 -1.10
CA PHE A 83 -5.30 -5.04 -0.65
C PHE A 83 -4.57 -5.73 0.52
N LEU A 84 -5.31 -6.13 1.54
CA LEU A 84 -4.74 -6.78 2.73
C LEU A 84 -4.11 -8.14 2.41
N ALA A 85 -4.69 -8.90 1.49
CA ALA A 85 -4.13 -10.17 1.04
C ALA A 85 -2.77 -9.97 0.34
N GLN A 86 -2.66 -8.95 -0.54
CA GLN A 86 -1.39 -8.63 -1.20
C GLN A 86 -0.37 -8.13 -0.17
N ALA A 87 -0.74 -7.17 0.67
CA ALA A 87 0.14 -6.62 1.70
C ALA A 87 0.66 -7.70 2.66
N CYS A 88 -0.20 -8.64 3.07
CA CYS A 88 0.18 -9.76 3.92
C CYS A 88 1.32 -10.59 3.32
N VAL A 89 1.23 -10.94 2.03
CA VAL A 89 2.25 -11.76 1.37
C VAL A 89 3.52 -10.97 1.09
N GLU A 90 3.40 -9.73 0.57
CA GLU A 90 4.55 -8.86 0.29
C GLU A 90 5.40 -8.58 1.52
N THR A 91 4.78 -8.48 2.69
CA THR A 91 5.45 -8.15 3.95
C THR A 91 5.79 -9.37 4.81
N ALA A 92 5.83 -10.56 4.23
CA ALA A 92 6.03 -11.81 4.96
C ALA A 92 5.11 -11.88 6.21
N ASN A 93 3.80 -11.79 5.97
CA ASN A 93 2.75 -11.77 7.01
C ASN A 93 2.87 -10.60 7.99
N PHE A 94 3.11 -9.40 7.49
CA PHE A 94 3.32 -8.16 8.26
C PHE A 94 4.55 -8.16 9.17
N SER A 95 5.50 -9.09 8.97
CA SER A 95 6.70 -9.16 9.81
C SER A 95 7.78 -8.15 9.40
N SER A 96 7.82 -7.71 8.12
CA SER A 96 8.81 -6.76 7.61
C SER A 96 8.21 -5.87 6.53
N PHE A 97 8.53 -4.58 6.56
CA PHE A 97 8.19 -3.61 5.50
C PHE A 97 9.39 -3.31 4.59
N THR A 98 10.40 -4.14 4.63
CA THR A 98 11.56 -4.08 3.74
C THR A 98 11.75 -5.45 3.10
N GLU A 99 11.85 -5.50 1.78
CA GLU A 99 12.17 -6.74 1.07
C GLU A 99 13.57 -7.25 1.42
N VAL A 100 13.77 -8.55 1.24
CA VAL A 100 15.09 -9.17 1.26
C VAL A 100 15.43 -9.56 -0.19
N PRO A 101 16.09 -8.69 -0.96
CA PRO A 101 16.43 -8.95 -2.33
C PRO A 101 17.51 -10.04 -2.42
N ARG A 102 17.55 -10.78 -3.54
CA ARG A 102 18.38 -11.96 -3.71
C ARG A 102 19.90 -11.67 -3.60
N ASP A 103 20.33 -10.52 -4.16
CA ASP A 103 21.73 -10.08 -4.18
C ASP A 103 21.91 -8.71 -3.51
N GLY A 104 21.27 -8.53 -2.36
CA GLY A 104 21.35 -7.28 -1.62
C GLY A 104 20.86 -6.05 -2.41
N GLY A 105 20.09 -6.25 -3.45
CA GLY A 105 19.57 -5.21 -4.34
C GLY A 105 20.45 -4.91 -5.55
N ARG A 106 21.62 -5.56 -5.70
CA ARG A 106 22.51 -5.35 -6.87
C ARG A 106 21.87 -5.76 -8.18
N GLU A 107 20.95 -6.72 -8.16
CA GLU A 107 20.13 -7.12 -9.31
C GLU A 107 19.26 -5.97 -9.88
N TYR A 108 19.06 -4.92 -9.08
CA TYR A 108 18.32 -3.70 -9.45
C TYR A 108 19.26 -2.54 -9.79
N ASP A 109 20.60 -2.72 -9.78
CA ASP A 109 21.52 -1.60 -9.93
C ASP A 109 21.51 -1.02 -11.34
N ALA A 110 22.02 0.21 -11.47
CA ALA A 110 22.20 0.88 -12.75
C ALA A 110 22.94 -0.03 -13.74
N GLY A 111 22.49 -0.01 -15.02
CA GLY A 111 23.08 -0.87 -16.05
C GLY A 111 22.49 -2.27 -16.15
N THR A 112 21.82 -2.80 -15.12
CA THR A 112 21.05 -4.05 -15.24
C THR A 112 19.76 -3.81 -16.03
N ARG A 113 19.17 -4.85 -16.60
CA ARG A 113 17.88 -4.73 -17.29
C ARG A 113 16.76 -4.30 -16.32
N ILE A 114 16.78 -4.86 -15.11
CA ILE A 114 15.77 -4.54 -14.08
C ILE A 114 15.98 -3.11 -13.59
N GLY A 115 17.23 -2.72 -13.30
CA GLY A 115 17.55 -1.37 -12.84
C GLY A 115 17.12 -0.28 -13.84
N ARG A 116 17.31 -0.49 -15.14
CA ARG A 116 16.80 0.43 -16.16
C ARG A 116 15.29 0.58 -16.13
N ASN A 117 14.54 -0.52 -15.94
CA ASN A 117 13.07 -0.47 -15.84
C ASN A 117 12.58 0.20 -14.55
N LEU A 118 13.41 0.27 -13.53
CA LEU A 118 13.14 0.90 -12.23
C LEU A 118 13.64 2.36 -12.17
N GLY A 119 14.23 2.87 -13.28
CA GLY A 119 14.80 4.21 -13.33
C GLY A 119 16.04 4.38 -12.46
N ASN A 120 16.75 3.31 -12.14
CA ASN A 120 18.00 3.33 -11.42
C ASN A 120 19.13 3.74 -12.37
N THR A 121 19.71 4.92 -12.14
CA THR A 121 20.67 5.56 -13.04
C THR A 121 22.09 5.66 -12.47
N GLU A 122 22.21 5.51 -11.15
CA GLU A 122 23.49 5.62 -10.45
C GLU A 122 23.91 4.27 -9.87
N VAL A 123 25.22 4.05 -9.78
CA VAL A 123 25.78 2.89 -9.08
C VAL A 123 25.37 2.95 -7.61
N GLY A 124 24.83 1.86 -7.09
CA GLY A 124 24.31 1.79 -5.73
C GLY A 124 22.82 2.12 -5.60
N ASP A 125 22.15 2.52 -6.69
CA ASP A 125 20.68 2.74 -6.69
C ASP A 125 19.92 1.47 -6.35
N GLY A 126 20.37 0.33 -6.84
CA GLY A 126 19.75 -0.94 -6.57
C GLY A 126 19.60 -1.22 -5.08
N PRO A 127 20.69 -1.31 -4.30
CA PRO A 127 20.66 -1.46 -2.85
C PRO A 127 19.94 -0.31 -2.11
N LYS A 128 20.06 0.92 -2.63
CA LYS A 128 19.45 2.11 -2.03
C LYS A 128 17.92 2.09 -2.12
N PHE A 129 17.38 1.73 -3.29
CA PHE A 129 15.96 1.81 -3.60
C PHE A 129 15.30 0.42 -3.70
N ILE A 130 15.69 -0.50 -2.81
CA ILE A 130 15.02 -1.79 -2.64
C ILE A 130 13.56 -1.58 -2.23
N GLY A 131 12.75 -2.60 -2.38
CA GLY A 131 11.32 -2.56 -2.05
C GLY A 131 11.05 -2.27 -0.58
N ARG A 132 10.21 -1.25 -0.32
CA ARG A 132 9.79 -0.86 1.03
C ARG A 132 8.32 -0.50 1.09
N GLY A 133 7.74 -0.57 2.30
CA GLY A 133 6.32 -0.38 2.55
C GLY A 133 5.51 -1.64 2.32
N LEU A 134 4.18 -1.54 2.39
CA LEU A 134 3.29 -2.71 2.37
C LEU A 134 3.21 -3.41 1.00
N LEU A 135 3.54 -2.74 -0.09
CA LEU A 135 3.55 -3.30 -1.46
C LEU A 135 4.90 -3.08 -2.16
N HIS A 136 5.97 -2.93 -1.41
CA HIS A 136 7.35 -2.85 -1.86
C HIS A 136 7.58 -1.85 -3.00
N LEU A 137 7.42 -0.55 -2.71
CA LEU A 137 7.85 0.53 -3.61
C LEU A 137 9.35 0.37 -3.91
N THR A 138 9.73 0.13 -5.18
CA THR A 138 11.09 -0.24 -5.61
C THR A 138 11.56 0.63 -6.76
N GLY A 139 12.81 1.06 -6.73
CA GLY A 139 13.49 1.80 -7.80
C GLY A 139 13.40 3.32 -7.68
N ARG A 140 14.46 4.00 -8.14
CA ARG A 140 14.63 5.46 -8.04
C ARG A 140 13.43 6.22 -8.58
N ASP A 141 12.92 5.87 -9.78
CA ASP A 141 11.78 6.55 -10.39
C ASP A 141 10.52 6.48 -9.52
N ASN A 142 10.23 5.31 -8.96
CA ASN A 142 9.06 5.14 -8.11
C ASN A 142 9.18 5.96 -6.81
N TYR A 143 10.36 6.01 -6.18
CA TYR A 143 10.60 6.85 -4.99
C TYR A 143 10.53 8.33 -5.33
N THR A 144 11.05 8.76 -6.49
CA THR A 144 10.96 10.15 -6.97
C THR A 144 9.50 10.56 -7.21
N ASN A 145 8.76 9.73 -7.95
CA ASN A 145 7.37 10.00 -8.28
C ASN A 145 6.48 10.01 -7.03
N PHE A 146 6.70 9.08 -6.11
CA PHE A 146 6.01 9.06 -4.82
C PHE A 146 6.34 10.32 -3.99
N GLY A 147 7.59 10.75 -3.99
CA GLY A 147 8.00 11.99 -3.33
C GLY A 147 7.34 13.22 -3.94
N SER A 148 7.33 13.32 -5.26
CA SER A 148 6.72 14.43 -6.00
C SER A 148 5.20 14.52 -5.78
N GLU A 149 4.50 13.38 -5.74
CA GLU A 149 3.05 13.34 -5.47
C GLU A 149 2.67 13.96 -4.12
N PHE A 150 3.58 13.91 -3.14
CA PHE A 150 3.28 14.33 -1.77
C PHE A 150 4.17 15.46 -1.25
N ASP A 151 4.94 16.10 -2.13
CA ASP A 151 5.88 17.18 -1.80
C ASP A 151 6.84 16.77 -0.67
N LYS A 152 7.48 15.60 -0.82
CA LYS A 152 8.44 15.01 0.13
C LYS A 152 9.65 14.41 -0.57
N ASP A 153 10.79 14.49 0.08
CA ASP A 153 12.02 13.83 -0.38
C ASP A 153 12.16 12.43 0.24
N TYR A 154 11.99 11.40 -0.60
CA TYR A 154 12.28 10.00 -0.26
C TYR A 154 13.52 9.46 -0.99
N ILE A 155 14.24 10.32 -1.73
CA ILE A 155 15.51 9.97 -2.39
C ILE A 155 16.66 10.05 -1.41
N THR A 156 16.67 11.09 -0.56
CA THR A 156 17.70 11.27 0.48
C THR A 156 17.60 10.20 1.56
N ASP A 157 16.37 9.88 2.03
CA ASP A 157 16.14 8.82 3.01
C ASP A 157 15.00 7.87 2.59
N PRO A 158 15.27 6.90 1.70
CA PRO A 158 14.27 5.93 1.26
C PRO A 158 13.81 4.98 2.38
N THR A 159 14.57 4.86 3.48
CA THR A 159 14.22 3.98 4.60
C THR A 159 12.96 4.44 5.33
N MET A 160 12.58 5.71 5.21
CA MET A 160 11.34 6.25 5.74
C MET A 160 10.11 5.49 5.27
N VAL A 161 10.13 4.92 4.05
CA VAL A 161 9.02 4.15 3.49
C VAL A 161 8.79 2.83 4.25
N ALA A 162 9.80 2.29 4.93
CA ALA A 162 9.64 1.09 5.76
C ALA A 162 9.48 1.42 7.24
N ARG A 163 10.27 2.34 7.78
CA ARG A 163 10.32 2.58 9.23
C ARG A 163 9.20 3.46 9.78
N ASN A 164 8.48 4.18 8.91
CA ASN A 164 7.33 4.99 9.32
C ASN A 164 6.03 4.32 8.84
N PRO A 165 5.18 3.79 9.74
CA PRO A 165 3.95 3.07 9.38
C PRO A 165 2.98 3.90 8.52
N TYR A 166 2.85 5.20 8.78
CA TYR A 166 2.06 6.10 7.96
C TYR A 166 2.57 6.16 6.51
N VAL A 167 3.89 6.28 6.34
CA VAL A 167 4.51 6.36 5.00
C VAL A 167 4.43 5.01 4.30
N ALA A 168 4.59 3.89 5.03
CA ALA A 168 4.47 2.54 4.49
C ALA A 168 3.08 2.27 3.89
N VAL A 169 2.01 2.64 4.60
CA VAL A 169 0.62 2.54 4.12
C VAL A 169 0.37 3.49 2.95
N LYS A 170 0.84 4.73 3.06
CA LYS A 170 0.68 5.77 2.05
C LYS A 170 1.35 5.38 0.71
N ALA A 171 2.55 4.80 0.76
CA ALA A 171 3.27 4.32 -0.42
C ALA A 171 2.53 3.15 -1.10
N ALA A 172 2.02 2.21 -0.31
CA ALA A 172 1.27 1.09 -0.84
C ALA A 172 -0.05 1.51 -1.50
N ARG A 173 -0.77 2.45 -0.87
CA ARG A 173 -1.97 3.03 -1.45
C ARG A 173 -1.66 3.76 -2.78
N TYR A 174 -0.61 4.58 -2.81
CA TYR A 174 -0.14 5.25 -4.02
C TYR A 174 0.15 4.25 -5.15
N TYR A 175 0.89 3.19 -4.85
CA TYR A 175 1.20 2.13 -5.81
C TYR A 175 -0.06 1.42 -6.32
N TRP A 176 -1.01 1.14 -5.43
CA TRP A 176 -2.30 0.51 -5.75
C TRP A 176 -3.12 1.34 -6.74
N ASP A 177 -3.21 2.65 -6.49
CA ASP A 177 -3.93 3.58 -7.37
C ASP A 177 -3.24 3.74 -8.73
N LEU A 178 -1.90 3.91 -8.73
CA LEU A 178 -1.10 4.05 -9.94
C LEU A 178 -1.28 2.85 -10.89
N ARG A 179 -1.47 1.66 -10.35
CA ARG A 179 -1.69 0.42 -11.11
C ARG A 179 -3.17 0.12 -11.38
N HIS A 180 -4.09 0.99 -10.98
CA HIS A 180 -5.55 0.83 -11.15
C HIS A 180 -6.07 -0.53 -10.65
N VAL A 181 -5.54 -1.01 -9.53
CA VAL A 181 -5.80 -2.37 -9.03
C VAL A 181 -7.26 -2.57 -8.62
N ASN A 182 -7.97 -1.51 -8.21
CA ASN A 182 -9.38 -1.57 -7.84
C ASN A 182 -10.26 -2.24 -8.92
N THR A 183 -9.97 -2.00 -10.21
CA THR A 183 -10.76 -2.58 -11.30
C THR A 183 -10.72 -4.12 -11.30
N ALA A 184 -9.59 -4.71 -10.92
CA ALA A 184 -9.45 -6.16 -10.80
C ALA A 184 -10.02 -6.65 -9.46
N ALA A 185 -9.83 -5.91 -8.37
CA ALA A 185 -10.39 -6.22 -7.07
C ALA A 185 -11.92 -6.24 -7.07
N ASP A 186 -12.57 -5.29 -7.76
CA ASP A 186 -14.04 -5.22 -7.89
C ASP A 186 -14.63 -6.42 -8.65
N ARG A 187 -13.82 -7.12 -9.45
CA ARG A 187 -14.20 -8.35 -10.16
C ARG A 187 -13.81 -9.62 -9.39
N ASP A 188 -13.26 -9.47 -8.20
CA ASP A 188 -12.72 -10.55 -7.39
C ASP A 188 -11.63 -11.38 -8.11
N ASP A 189 -10.89 -10.76 -9.04
CA ASP A 189 -9.87 -11.41 -9.85
C ASP A 189 -8.50 -11.35 -9.17
N ILE A 190 -8.23 -12.30 -8.27
CA ILE A 190 -6.96 -12.41 -7.54
C ILE A 190 -5.77 -12.61 -8.48
N ASN A 191 -5.95 -13.27 -9.63
CA ASN A 191 -4.86 -13.47 -10.58
C ASN A 191 -4.44 -12.13 -11.18
N LYS A 192 -5.42 -11.32 -11.62
CA LYS A 192 -5.15 -10.00 -12.17
C LYS A 192 -4.62 -9.03 -11.13
N VAL A 193 -5.17 -9.06 -9.90
CA VAL A 193 -4.65 -8.26 -8.77
C VAL A 193 -3.19 -8.63 -8.50
N THR A 194 -2.87 -9.91 -8.43
CA THR A 194 -1.48 -10.38 -8.21
C THR A 194 -0.55 -9.93 -9.34
N LEU A 195 -0.97 -10.06 -10.59
CA LEU A 195 -0.19 -9.62 -11.75
C LEU A 195 0.10 -8.10 -11.70
N LEU A 196 -0.89 -7.30 -11.32
CA LEU A 196 -0.74 -5.84 -11.22
C LEU A 196 0.17 -5.44 -10.06
N VAL A 197 0.13 -6.13 -8.93
CA VAL A 197 0.94 -5.81 -7.74
C VAL A 197 2.37 -6.35 -7.89
N ASN A 198 2.54 -7.61 -8.25
CA ASN A 198 3.82 -8.31 -8.24
C ASN A 198 4.56 -8.27 -9.60
N GLY A 199 3.85 -7.96 -10.69
CA GLY A 199 4.39 -8.07 -12.05
C GLY A 199 4.49 -9.51 -12.57
N GLY A 200 4.04 -10.49 -11.79
CA GLY A 200 4.01 -11.92 -12.09
C GLY A 200 3.07 -12.65 -11.14
N TYR A 201 3.28 -13.95 -10.96
CA TYR A 201 2.42 -14.80 -10.13
C TYR A 201 3.17 -15.40 -8.93
N ASN A 202 4.26 -14.76 -8.48
CA ASN A 202 5.00 -15.24 -7.31
C ASN A 202 4.11 -15.17 -6.06
N GLY A 203 4.02 -16.29 -5.34
CA GLY A 203 3.21 -16.40 -4.13
C GLY A 203 1.68 -16.38 -4.40
N LEU A 204 1.22 -16.75 -5.61
CA LEU A 204 -0.21 -16.68 -5.96
C LEU A 204 -1.08 -17.51 -5.01
N GLU A 205 -0.65 -18.72 -4.65
CA GLU A 205 -1.44 -19.56 -3.73
C GLU A 205 -1.49 -18.99 -2.31
N GLU A 206 -0.39 -18.42 -1.83
CA GLU A 206 -0.36 -17.71 -0.55
C GLU A 206 -1.30 -16.49 -0.57
N ARG A 207 -1.37 -15.75 -1.69
CA ARG A 207 -2.26 -14.59 -1.86
C ARG A 207 -3.74 -15.03 -1.90
N LYS A 208 -4.05 -16.15 -2.58
CA LYS A 208 -5.41 -16.74 -2.55
C LYS A 208 -5.82 -17.12 -1.13
N MET A 209 -4.93 -17.79 -0.39
CA MET A 209 -5.22 -18.17 0.98
C MET A 209 -5.35 -16.95 1.93
N ALA A 210 -4.53 -15.92 1.72
CA ALA A 210 -4.66 -14.67 2.46
C ALA A 210 -5.97 -13.94 2.13
N LEU A 211 -6.39 -13.94 0.85
CA LEU A 211 -7.67 -13.37 0.42
C LEU A 211 -8.87 -14.07 1.06
N ILE A 212 -8.86 -15.40 1.13
CA ILE A 212 -9.91 -16.16 1.81
C ILE A 212 -10.01 -15.72 3.29
N ARG A 213 -8.88 -15.61 4.00
CA ARG A 213 -8.88 -15.14 5.38
C ARG A 213 -9.36 -13.69 5.49
N ALA A 214 -8.89 -12.81 4.62
CA ALA A 214 -9.31 -11.41 4.61
C ALA A 214 -10.82 -11.25 4.34
N LYS A 215 -11.39 -12.04 3.43
CA LYS A 215 -12.84 -12.06 3.16
C LYS A 215 -13.66 -12.52 4.38
N ARG A 216 -13.17 -13.50 5.14
CA ARG A 216 -13.82 -13.93 6.39
C ARG A 216 -13.81 -12.84 7.44
N GLU A 217 -12.67 -12.21 7.67
CA GLU A 217 -12.54 -11.11 8.64
C GLU A 217 -13.40 -9.90 8.29
N LEU A 218 -13.63 -9.65 6.99
CA LEU A 218 -14.46 -8.55 6.50
C LEU A 218 -15.92 -8.94 6.25
N GLY A 219 -16.35 -10.15 6.64
CA GLY A 219 -17.74 -10.61 6.56
C GLY A 219 -18.26 -10.81 5.13
N ILE A 220 -17.38 -11.08 4.17
CA ILE A 220 -17.76 -11.35 2.77
C ILE A 220 -18.16 -12.83 2.58
N ILE A 221 -17.53 -13.75 3.30
CA ILE A 221 -17.78 -15.20 3.27
C ILE A 221 -17.73 -15.81 4.66
#